data_fb020800135b1df21c304d2067ce5356
#
_entry.id   fb020800135b1df21c304d2067ce5356
#
_cell.length_a   1.000
_cell.length_b   1.000
_cell.length_c   1.000
_cell.angle_alpha   90.00
_cell.angle_beta   90.00
_cell.angle_gamma   90.00
#
_symmetry.space_group_name_H-M   'P 1'
#
loop_
_entity.id
_entity.type
_entity.pdbx_description
1 polymer ?
#
loop_
_entity_poly.entity_id
_entity_poly.type
_entity_poly.pdbx_seq_one_letter_code
_entity_poly.pdbx_strand_id
1 'polypeptide(L)'
;MTTYQIRVEYLGTNFVGWQFQKNGLSIQEVLEKALSQYLKENIRVIGSGRTDSGVHASEQSAHFKTKNQINNIGIFLNAVNFFLKKHPVSILNIQKRSNNFHARHSAKERVYIYFIIKWL
;
A
#
# COMPACT_ATOMS: atom_id res chain seq x y z
N MET A 1 2.98 -19.67 -0.47
CA MET A 1 2.59 -18.27 -0.74
C MET A 1 3.78 -17.45 -1.18
N THR A 2 3.55 -16.45 -2.00
CA THR A 2 4.59 -15.55 -2.49
C THR A 2 4.43 -14.21 -1.80
N THR A 3 5.56 -13.63 -1.36
CA THR A 3 5.60 -12.31 -0.72
C THR A 3 5.97 -11.26 -1.76
N TYR A 4 5.16 -10.21 -1.83
CA TYR A 4 5.42 -9.06 -2.69
C TYR A 4 5.52 -7.79 -1.85
N GLN A 5 6.51 -6.96 -2.21
CA GLN A 5 6.63 -5.62 -1.67
C GLN A 5 6.02 -4.64 -2.67
N ILE A 6 5.23 -3.72 -2.17
CA ILE A 6 4.66 -2.62 -2.96
C ILE A 6 5.16 -1.30 -2.42
N ARG A 7 5.24 -0.31 -3.31
CA ARG A 7 5.48 1.08 -2.93
C ARG A 7 4.25 1.87 -3.29
N VAL A 8 3.78 2.66 -2.35
CA VAL A 8 2.46 3.31 -2.42
C VAL A 8 2.62 4.80 -2.17
N GLU A 9 1.94 5.61 -2.97
CA GLU A 9 1.80 7.04 -2.69
C GLU A 9 0.34 7.35 -2.35
N TYR A 10 0.12 8.32 -1.47
CA TYR A 10 -1.23 8.72 -1.12
C TYR A 10 -1.28 10.12 -0.53
N LEU A 11 -2.44 10.77 -0.73
CA LEU A 11 -2.83 11.98 -0.02
C LEU A 11 -3.72 11.58 1.14
N GLY A 12 -3.26 11.82 2.36
CA GLY A 12 -3.95 11.36 3.55
C GLY A 12 -5.13 12.21 3.99
N THR A 13 -5.50 13.25 3.24
CA THR A 13 -6.45 14.28 3.66
C THR A 13 -7.78 13.73 4.19
N ASN A 14 -8.34 12.74 3.51
CA ASN A 14 -9.65 12.18 3.86
C ASN A 14 -9.54 10.80 4.53
N PHE A 15 -8.34 10.43 4.99
CA PHE A 15 -8.11 9.15 5.63
C PHE A 15 -7.85 9.33 7.12
N VAL A 16 -8.23 8.30 7.89
CA VAL A 16 -7.93 8.26 9.33
C VAL A 16 -6.49 7.85 9.62
N GLY A 17 -5.67 7.72 8.59
CA GLY A 17 -4.29 7.30 8.65
C GLY A 17 -4.05 6.01 7.88
N TRP A 18 -2.87 5.43 8.06
CA TRP A 18 -2.52 4.19 7.39
C TRP A 18 -3.35 3.01 7.88
N GLN A 19 -3.39 2.82 9.21
CA GLN A 19 -3.92 1.61 9.81
C GLN A 19 -5.44 1.65 9.91
N PHE A 20 -6.06 0.49 9.72
CA PHE A 20 -7.51 0.31 9.85
C PHE A 20 -8.00 0.82 11.21
N GLN A 21 -9.10 1.57 11.20
CA GLN A 21 -9.80 2.07 12.37
C GLN A 21 -11.29 2.06 12.10
N LYS A 22 -12.09 1.91 13.14
CA LYS A 22 -13.55 1.85 13.00
C LYS A 22 -14.18 3.20 12.64
N ASN A 23 -13.49 4.30 12.93
CA ASN A 23 -14.06 5.65 12.81
C ASN A 23 -13.87 6.29 11.43
N GLY A 24 -13.36 5.56 10.46
CA GLY A 24 -13.19 6.10 9.11
C GLY A 24 -12.39 5.20 8.19
N LEU A 25 -12.17 5.68 6.98
CA LEU A 25 -11.48 4.94 5.95
C LEU A 25 -9.96 5.08 6.12
N SER A 26 -9.24 3.96 6.06
CA SER A 26 -7.78 3.94 6.14
C SER A 26 -7.15 3.60 4.80
N ILE A 27 -5.88 3.96 4.63
CA ILE A 27 -5.10 3.60 3.45
C ILE A 27 -4.99 2.07 3.34
N GLN A 28 -4.70 1.40 4.45
CA GLN A 28 -4.59 -0.05 4.52
C GLN A 28 -5.86 -0.75 4.01
N GLU A 29 -7.02 -0.28 4.45
CA GLU A 29 -8.30 -0.84 4.06
C GLU A 29 -8.56 -0.71 2.56
N VAL A 30 -8.27 0.46 2.00
CA VAL A 30 -8.44 0.72 0.58
C VAL A 30 -7.53 -0.18 -0.26
N LEU A 31 -6.27 -0.33 0.15
CA LEU A 31 -5.32 -1.21 -0.52
C LEU A 31 -5.73 -2.68 -0.43
N GLU A 32 -6.11 -3.13 0.76
CA GLU A 32 -6.54 -4.53 0.97
C GLU A 32 -7.73 -4.86 0.10
N LYS A 33 -8.70 -3.96 0.02
CA LYS A 33 -9.89 -4.17 -0.78
C LYS A 33 -9.57 -4.28 -2.28
N ALA A 34 -8.73 -3.38 -2.79
CA ALA A 34 -8.34 -3.40 -4.20
C ALA A 34 -7.55 -4.64 -4.56
N LEU A 35 -6.56 -5.01 -3.74
CA LEU A 35 -5.75 -6.19 -3.96
C LEU A 35 -6.58 -7.48 -3.85
N SER A 36 -7.46 -7.55 -2.85
CA SER A 36 -8.32 -8.71 -2.66
C SER A 36 -9.28 -8.90 -3.84
N GLN A 37 -9.78 -7.81 -4.39
CA GLN A 37 -10.67 -7.84 -5.53
C GLN A 37 -9.94 -8.32 -6.78
N TYR A 38 -8.74 -7.85 -7.03
CA TYR A 38 -7.95 -8.24 -8.20
C TYR A 38 -7.48 -9.69 -8.10
N LEU A 39 -6.92 -10.07 -6.95
CA LEU A 39 -6.34 -11.40 -6.75
C LEU A 39 -7.37 -12.45 -6.37
N LYS A 40 -8.61 -12.05 -6.08
CA LYS A 40 -9.70 -12.94 -5.68
C LYS A 40 -9.33 -13.78 -4.47
N GLU A 41 -8.74 -13.12 -3.49
CA GLU A 41 -8.18 -13.73 -2.30
C GLU A 41 -8.26 -12.69 -1.18
N ASN A 42 -8.35 -13.13 0.08
CA ASN A 42 -8.37 -12.19 1.21
C ASN A 42 -6.94 -11.73 1.51
N ILE A 43 -6.58 -10.56 1.03
CA ILE A 43 -5.22 -10.02 1.14
C ILE A 43 -5.12 -9.09 2.34
N ARG A 44 -4.04 -9.26 3.11
CA ARG A 44 -3.65 -8.38 4.20
C ARG A 44 -2.41 -7.61 3.81
N VAL A 45 -2.42 -6.30 4.06
CA VAL A 45 -1.31 -5.41 3.71
C VAL A 45 -0.67 -4.90 4.99
N ILE A 46 0.65 -5.02 5.06
CA ILE A 46 1.44 -4.56 6.21
C ILE A 46 2.39 -3.47 5.75
N GLY A 47 2.27 -2.29 6.33
CA GLY A 47 3.13 -1.15 6.01
C GLY A 47 4.44 -1.16 6.78
N SER A 48 5.47 -0.52 6.23
CA SER A 48 6.77 -0.35 6.88
C SER A 48 6.67 0.58 8.09
N GLY A 49 5.70 1.50 8.07
CA GLY A 49 5.41 2.41 9.16
C GLY A 49 3.95 2.79 9.15
N ARG A 50 3.53 3.48 10.19
CA ARG A 50 2.16 3.97 10.31
C ARG A 50 2.17 5.48 10.18
N THR A 51 1.20 6.01 9.45
CA THR A 51 0.98 7.46 9.37
C THR A 51 -0.32 7.79 10.07
N ASP A 52 -0.35 8.99 10.67
CA ASP A 52 -1.54 9.50 11.34
C ASP A 52 -2.55 10.07 10.34
N SER A 53 -3.73 10.40 10.83
CA SER A 53 -4.77 11.01 10.03
C SER A 53 -4.26 12.24 9.31
N GLY A 54 -4.56 12.34 8.02
CA GLY A 54 -4.21 13.49 7.21
C GLY A 54 -2.77 13.53 6.70
N VAL A 55 -1.91 12.60 7.12
CA VAL A 55 -0.51 12.57 6.68
C VAL A 55 -0.41 12.01 5.28
N HIS A 56 0.36 12.67 4.44
CA HIS A 56 0.62 12.25 3.07
C HIS A 56 1.93 11.45 3.00
N ALA A 57 2.01 10.56 2.02
CA ALA A 57 3.26 9.85 1.75
C ALA A 57 3.51 9.83 0.25
N SER A 58 4.76 10.08 -0.15
CA SER A 58 5.17 9.98 -1.55
C SER A 58 5.55 8.56 -1.92
N GLU A 59 6.02 7.78 -0.95
CA GLU A 59 6.48 6.42 -1.22
C GLU A 59 6.53 5.64 0.10
N GLN A 60 5.43 4.96 0.41
CA GLN A 60 5.34 4.08 1.57
C GLN A 60 5.58 2.66 1.11
N SER A 61 6.49 1.95 1.78
CA SER A 61 6.70 0.53 1.53
C SER A 61 5.69 -0.30 2.32
N ALA A 62 5.17 -1.32 1.68
CA ALA A 62 4.27 -2.27 2.31
C ALA A 62 4.48 -3.63 1.67
N HIS A 63 3.96 -4.68 2.30
CA HIS A 63 4.02 -6.02 1.70
C HIS A 63 2.72 -6.77 1.92
N PHE A 64 2.52 -7.79 1.09
CA PHE A 64 1.44 -8.74 1.24
C PHE A 64 1.88 -10.11 0.75
N LYS A 65 1.13 -11.13 1.14
CA LYS A 65 1.36 -12.50 0.70
C LYS A 65 0.15 -12.99 -0.09
N THR A 66 0.42 -13.74 -1.15
CA THR A 66 -0.64 -14.25 -2.02
C THR A 66 -0.30 -15.65 -2.51
N LYS A 67 -1.33 -16.44 -2.78
CA LYS A 67 -1.19 -17.74 -3.44
C LYS A 67 -0.95 -17.58 -4.94
N ASN A 68 -1.27 -16.42 -5.48
CA ASN A 68 -1.16 -16.15 -6.91
C ASN A 68 0.26 -15.67 -7.27
N GLN A 69 0.68 -15.98 -8.51
CA GLN A 69 1.88 -15.43 -9.09
C GLN A 69 1.51 -14.20 -9.92
N ILE A 70 2.24 -13.11 -9.73
CA ILE A 70 2.06 -11.90 -10.51
C ILE A 70 3.15 -11.89 -11.58
N ASN A 71 2.77 -12.28 -12.80
CA ASN A 71 3.72 -12.48 -13.89
C ASN A 71 3.91 -11.24 -14.75
N ASN A 72 2.95 -10.34 -14.77
CA ASN A 72 3.02 -9.11 -15.57
C ASN A 72 2.76 -7.92 -14.67
N ILE A 73 3.81 -7.19 -14.35
CA ILE A 73 3.76 -6.05 -13.44
C ILE A 73 2.88 -4.93 -14.01
N GLY A 74 3.00 -4.66 -15.32
CA GLY A 74 2.22 -3.60 -15.96
C GLY A 74 0.72 -3.86 -15.89
N ILE A 75 0.30 -5.08 -16.19
CA ILE A 75 -1.12 -5.47 -16.09
C ILE A 75 -1.59 -5.37 -14.66
N PHE A 76 -0.79 -5.86 -13.71
CA PHE A 76 -1.13 -5.79 -12.29
C PHE A 76 -1.34 -4.35 -11.83
N LEU A 77 -0.37 -3.47 -12.11
CA LEU A 77 -0.44 -2.07 -11.68
C LEU A 77 -1.64 -1.35 -12.28
N ASN A 78 -1.88 -1.56 -13.58
CA ASN A 78 -3.03 -0.93 -14.24
C ASN A 78 -4.36 -1.39 -13.64
N ALA A 79 -4.50 -2.69 -13.41
CA ALA A 79 -5.74 -3.25 -12.88
C ALA A 79 -6.01 -2.83 -11.45
N VAL A 80 -5.00 -2.93 -10.56
CA VAL A 80 -5.19 -2.58 -9.16
C VAL A 80 -5.40 -1.08 -9.00
N ASN A 81 -4.63 -0.26 -9.71
CA ASN A 81 -4.82 1.19 -9.65
C ASN A 81 -6.18 1.61 -10.24
N PHE A 82 -6.74 0.85 -11.17
CA PHE A 82 -8.10 1.08 -11.62
C PHE A 82 -9.10 0.94 -10.46
N PHE A 83 -8.95 -0.10 -9.63
CA PHE A 83 -9.82 -0.26 -8.46
C PHE A 83 -9.58 0.82 -7.41
N LEU A 84 -8.39 1.43 -7.38
CA LEU A 84 -8.03 2.48 -6.43
C LEU A 84 -8.44 3.88 -6.88
N LYS A 85 -8.86 4.05 -8.13
CA LYS A 85 -9.00 5.40 -8.74
C LYS A 85 -9.96 6.35 -8.03
N LYS A 86 -10.87 5.84 -7.19
CA LYS A 86 -11.79 6.68 -6.41
C LYS A 86 -11.11 7.40 -5.26
N HIS A 87 -9.89 6.99 -4.95
CA HIS A 87 -9.14 7.51 -3.80
C HIS A 87 -7.79 8.05 -4.26
N PRO A 88 -7.22 9.02 -3.56
CA PRO A 88 -5.88 9.53 -3.89
C PRO A 88 -4.82 8.57 -3.36
N VAL A 89 -4.82 7.35 -3.85
CA VAL A 89 -3.89 6.27 -3.50
C VAL A 89 -3.48 5.57 -4.78
N SER A 90 -2.19 5.34 -4.97
CA SER A 90 -1.67 4.59 -6.11
C SER A 90 -0.55 3.66 -5.68
N ILE A 91 -0.51 2.49 -6.29
CA ILE A 91 0.65 1.58 -6.17
C ILE A 91 1.62 1.96 -7.28
N LEU A 92 2.84 2.34 -6.90
CA LEU A 92 3.87 2.80 -7.83
C LEU A 92 4.68 1.64 -8.41
N ASN A 93 4.92 0.62 -7.60
CA ASN A 93 5.80 -0.48 -7.98
C ASN A 93 5.47 -1.72 -7.17
N ILE A 94 5.87 -2.88 -7.69
CA ILE A 94 5.75 -4.16 -6.99
C ILE A 94 6.99 -5.00 -7.28
N GLN A 95 7.50 -5.69 -6.26
CA GLN A 95 8.64 -6.58 -6.37
C GLN A 95 8.38 -7.86 -5.58
N LYS A 96 8.75 -8.98 -6.17
CA LYS A 96 8.76 -10.25 -5.46
C LYS A 96 9.91 -10.24 -4.44
N ARG A 97 9.63 -10.68 -3.22
CA ARG A 97 10.62 -10.75 -2.14
C ARG A 97 10.69 -12.18 -1.59
N SER A 98 11.71 -12.44 -0.79
CA SER A 98 11.80 -13.71 -0.07
C SER A 98 10.66 -13.84 0.93
N ASN A 99 10.30 -15.06 1.33
CA ASN A 99 9.24 -15.28 2.30
C ASN A 99 9.58 -14.74 3.69
N ASN A 100 10.84 -14.43 3.95
CA ASN A 100 11.27 -13.82 5.21
C ASN A 100 11.17 -12.30 5.22
N PHE A 101 10.87 -11.68 4.09
CA PHE A 101 10.75 -10.24 4.00
C PHE A 101 9.55 -9.75 4.81
N HIS A 102 9.77 -8.66 5.56
CA HIS A 102 8.69 -7.97 6.27
C HIS A 102 8.95 -6.47 6.14
N ALA A 103 8.00 -5.72 5.56
CA ALA A 103 8.20 -4.31 5.25
C ALA A 103 8.64 -3.49 6.47
N ARG A 104 8.07 -3.76 7.66
CA ARG A 104 8.41 -3.07 8.89
C ARG A 104 9.75 -3.52 9.47
N HIS A 105 9.94 -4.85 9.57
CA HIS A 105 11.12 -5.42 10.24
C HIS A 105 12.36 -5.45 9.36
N SER A 106 12.17 -5.51 8.03
CA SER A 106 13.27 -5.52 7.07
C SER A 106 13.73 -4.13 6.65
N ALA A 107 13.04 -3.08 7.07
CA ALA A 107 13.40 -1.71 6.72
C ALA A 107 14.69 -1.31 7.44
N LYS A 108 15.74 -1.02 6.66
CA LYS A 108 17.02 -0.55 7.21
C LYS A 108 16.97 0.92 7.57
N GLU A 109 16.17 1.66 6.86
CA GLU A 109 16.00 3.10 7.04
C GLU A 109 14.54 3.44 6.79
N ARG A 110 13.98 4.29 7.65
CA ARG A 110 12.62 4.78 7.50
C ARG A 110 12.69 6.27 7.29
N VAL A 111 12.46 6.68 6.06
CA VAL A 111 12.44 8.10 5.70
C VAL A 111 10.98 8.51 5.56
N TYR A 112 10.55 9.43 6.43
CA TYR A 112 9.23 10.03 6.34
C TYR A 112 9.38 11.39 5.69
N ILE A 113 8.91 11.52 4.47
CA ILE A 113 8.96 12.78 3.75
C ILE A 113 7.59 13.43 3.83
N TYR A 114 7.54 14.59 4.48
CA TYR A 114 6.32 15.34 4.62
C TYR A 114 6.23 16.37 3.51
N PHE A 115 5.33 16.18 2.57
CA PHE A 115 5.14 17.07 1.43
C PHE A 115 4.06 18.11 1.67
N ILE A 116 3.83 18.48 2.92
CA ILE A 116 2.78 19.43 3.27
C ILE A 116 2.86 20.70 2.42
N ILE A 117 4.08 21.21 2.23
CA ILE A 117 4.32 22.43 1.42
C ILE A 117 3.95 22.20 -0.04
N LYS A 118 4.21 21.00 -0.56
CA LYS A 118 3.92 20.68 -1.96
C LYS A 118 2.44 20.47 -2.24
N TRP A 119 1.70 20.09 -1.21
CA TRP A 119 0.28 19.81 -1.33
C TRP A 119 -0.59 21.03 -1.03
N LEU A 120 0.00 22.09 -0.54
CA LEU A 120 -0.66 23.35 -0.34
C LEU A 120 -0.60 24.18 -1.64
#